data_ba72aff6a590d54b6d84a20fc5bee785
#
_entry.id   ba72aff6a590d54b6d84a20fc5bee785
#
_cell.length_a   1.000
_cell.length_b   1.000
_cell.length_c   1.000
_cell.angle_alpha   90.00
_cell.angle_beta   90.00
_cell.angle_gamma   90.00
#
_symmetry.space_group_name_H-M   'P 1'
#
loop_
_entity.id
_entity.type
_entity.pdbx_description
1 polymer ?
#
loop_
_entity_poly.entity_id
_entity_poly.type
_entity_poly.pdbx_seq_one_letter_code
_entity_poly.pdbx_strand_id
1 'polypeptide(L)'
;MKHPDRKQLLHLAAGAATLAAAPRVARAQAYPTRSVRIMVGYPAGGVSDIFARLVGQWLSERLGQSFVIENRPGAGGTIAVDLVARSTPDGYTLLLSAVNDAYSEYIYPDLRFNYTRDIAPVASIVLVPLSSSYRS
;
A
#
# COMPACT_ATOMS: atom_id res chain seq x y z
N MET A 1 19.07 -54.86 36.05
CA MET A 1 18.75 -53.83 35.05
C MET A 1 17.40 -54.16 34.43
N LYS A 2 16.34 -53.37 34.72
CA LYS A 2 14.98 -53.55 34.18
C LYS A 2 14.95 -52.95 32.77
N HIS A 3 14.68 -53.75 31.75
CA HIS A 3 14.45 -53.28 30.40
C HIS A 3 13.13 -52.49 30.35
N PRO A 4 13.07 -51.35 29.72
CA PRO A 4 11.84 -50.59 29.55
C PRO A 4 10.87 -51.39 28.67
N ASP A 5 9.62 -51.51 29.13
CA ASP A 5 8.55 -52.20 28.42
C ASP A 5 8.26 -51.56 27.05
N ARG A 6 8.00 -52.35 26.04
CA ARG A 6 7.65 -51.85 24.66
C ARG A 6 6.55 -50.81 24.65
N LYS A 7 5.63 -50.86 25.61
CA LYS A 7 4.54 -49.86 25.78
C LYS A 7 5.06 -48.51 26.24
N GLN A 8 6.10 -48.48 27.09
CA GLN A 8 6.70 -47.20 27.55
C GLN A 8 7.48 -46.52 26.43
N LEU A 9 8.13 -47.25 25.53
CA LEU A 9 8.80 -46.71 24.35
C LEU A 9 7.80 -46.10 23.33
N LEU A 10 6.63 -46.72 23.18
CA LEU A 10 5.57 -46.18 22.30
C LEU A 10 4.94 -44.91 22.83
N HIS A 11 4.78 -44.72 24.13
CA HIS A 11 4.27 -43.50 24.74
C HIS A 11 5.29 -42.37 24.70
N LEU A 12 6.59 -42.64 24.80
CA LEU A 12 7.65 -41.64 24.64
C LEU A 12 7.78 -41.17 23.16
N ALA A 13 7.59 -42.06 22.19
CA ALA A 13 7.60 -41.71 20.78
C ALA A 13 6.37 -40.85 20.36
N ALA A 14 5.19 -41.12 20.94
CA ALA A 14 3.98 -40.36 20.70
C ALA A 14 4.05 -38.96 21.28
N GLY A 15 4.72 -38.77 22.44
CA GLY A 15 4.90 -37.45 23.07
C GLY A 15 5.86 -36.52 22.31
N ALA A 16 6.87 -37.09 21.64
CA ALA A 16 7.83 -36.29 20.86
C ALA A 16 7.26 -35.77 19.53
N ALA A 17 6.28 -36.49 18.94
CA ALA A 17 5.66 -36.09 17.68
C ALA A 17 4.70 -34.88 17.81
N THR A 18 4.14 -34.65 18.99
CA THR A 18 3.20 -33.53 19.23
C THR A 18 3.87 -32.16 19.41
N LEU A 19 5.17 -32.12 19.74
CA LEU A 19 5.91 -30.85 19.85
C LEU A 19 6.27 -30.24 18.50
N ALA A 20 6.25 -31.01 17.41
CA ALA A 20 6.60 -30.52 16.07
C ALA A 20 5.44 -29.78 15.35
N ALA A 21 4.22 -29.83 15.90
CA ALA A 21 3.03 -29.21 15.35
C ALA A 21 2.67 -27.87 16.01
N ALA A 22 3.62 -27.20 16.67
CA ALA A 22 3.38 -25.84 17.15
C ALA A 22 3.06 -24.95 15.93
N PRO A 23 1.87 -24.29 15.87
CA PRO A 23 1.56 -23.37 14.80
C PRO A 23 2.65 -22.31 14.80
N ARG A 24 3.41 -22.21 13.72
CA ARG A 24 4.26 -21.05 13.49
C ARG A 24 3.32 -19.87 13.45
N VAL A 25 3.26 -19.11 14.54
CA VAL A 25 2.58 -17.81 14.56
C VAL A 25 3.24 -17.01 13.46
N ALA A 26 2.56 -16.90 12.31
CA ALA A 26 2.97 -16.03 11.23
C ALA A 26 3.00 -14.62 11.85
N ARG A 27 4.18 -14.14 12.22
CA ARG A 27 4.37 -12.73 12.59
C ARG A 27 4.01 -11.95 11.35
N ALA A 28 2.87 -11.29 11.38
CA ALA A 28 2.55 -10.28 10.41
C ALA A 28 3.77 -9.34 10.34
N GLN A 29 4.39 -9.30 9.18
CA GLN A 29 5.59 -8.49 8.99
C GLN A 29 5.19 -7.05 9.27
N ALA A 30 5.85 -6.40 10.24
CA ALA A 30 5.55 -5.02 10.59
C ALA A 30 5.68 -4.15 9.34
N TYR A 31 4.61 -3.48 8.95
CA TYR A 31 4.62 -2.54 7.84
C TYR A 31 4.50 -1.11 8.40
N PRO A 32 5.29 -0.16 7.87
CA PRO A 32 6.40 -0.32 6.93
C PRO A 32 7.73 -0.66 7.64
N THR A 33 8.62 -1.43 6.99
CA THR A 33 9.97 -1.74 7.48
C THR A 33 11.07 -0.89 6.84
N ARG A 34 10.70 -0.11 5.82
CA ARG A 34 11.57 0.80 5.05
C ARG A 34 10.77 2.01 4.60
N SER A 35 11.45 3.02 4.07
CA SER A 35 10.81 4.23 3.56
C SER A 35 9.77 3.93 2.49
N VAL A 36 8.63 4.64 2.57
CA VAL A 36 7.53 4.59 1.61
C VAL A 36 7.58 5.83 0.73
N ARG A 37 7.38 5.67 -0.58
CA ARG A 37 7.30 6.80 -1.53
C ARG A 37 5.85 7.15 -1.80
N ILE A 38 5.54 8.45 -1.75
CA ILE A 38 4.24 8.99 -2.18
C ILE A 38 4.46 9.79 -3.46
N MET A 39 3.97 9.25 -4.57
CA MET A 39 4.03 9.90 -5.88
C MET A 39 2.91 10.94 -6.00
N VAL A 40 3.25 12.13 -6.49
CA VAL A 40 2.32 13.23 -6.72
C VAL A 40 2.43 13.69 -8.16
N GLY A 41 1.34 13.60 -8.93
CA GLY A 41 1.30 13.93 -10.36
C GLY A 41 1.30 15.44 -10.67
N TYR A 42 1.52 16.29 -9.66
CA TYR A 42 1.41 17.74 -9.75
C TYR A 42 2.67 18.43 -9.24
N PRO A 43 2.94 19.69 -9.65
CA PRO A 43 4.12 20.44 -9.22
C PRO A 43 4.20 20.60 -7.70
N ALA A 44 5.43 20.65 -7.19
CA ALA A 44 5.71 20.96 -5.80
C ALA A 44 5.15 22.34 -5.42
N GLY A 45 4.61 22.48 -4.19
CA GLY A 45 3.97 23.68 -3.69
C GLY A 45 2.49 23.83 -4.08
N GLY A 46 1.96 22.96 -4.92
CA GLY A 46 0.53 22.88 -5.23
C GLY A 46 -0.28 22.22 -4.12
N VAL A 47 -1.61 22.29 -4.22
CA VAL A 47 -2.54 21.73 -3.21
C VAL A 47 -2.27 20.25 -2.93
N SER A 48 -2.10 19.45 -3.98
CA SER A 48 -1.80 18.01 -3.84
C SER A 48 -0.47 17.77 -3.12
N ASP A 49 0.56 18.56 -3.39
CA ASP A 49 1.86 18.44 -2.73
C ASP A 49 1.77 18.78 -1.24
N ILE A 50 1.02 19.83 -0.90
CA ILE A 50 0.79 20.23 0.50
C ILE A 50 0.10 19.10 1.26
N PHE A 51 -0.96 18.51 0.71
CA PHE A 51 -1.65 17.37 1.33
C PHE A 51 -0.74 16.16 1.45
N ALA A 52 0.05 15.84 0.41
CA ALA A 52 1.00 14.74 0.45
C ALA A 52 2.01 14.89 1.57
N ARG A 53 2.55 16.10 1.76
CA ARG A 53 3.53 16.39 2.82
C ARG A 53 2.93 16.30 4.21
N LEU A 54 1.72 16.85 4.41
CA LEU A 54 1.02 16.76 5.70
C LEU A 54 0.73 15.31 6.07
N VAL A 55 0.18 14.53 5.14
CA VAL A 55 -0.12 13.10 5.36
C VAL A 55 1.17 12.30 5.53
N GLY A 56 2.18 12.56 4.70
CA GLY A 56 3.48 11.87 4.78
C GLY A 56 4.19 12.12 6.11
N GLN A 57 4.16 13.35 6.61
CA GLN A 57 4.70 13.68 7.93
C GLN A 57 3.94 12.93 9.03
N TRP A 58 2.62 13.00 9.04
CA TRP A 58 1.78 12.34 10.04
C TRP A 58 1.98 10.81 10.06
N LEU A 59 2.07 10.18 8.87
CA LEU A 59 2.36 8.75 8.75
C LEU A 59 3.77 8.43 9.25
N SER A 60 4.77 9.25 8.94
CA SER A 60 6.14 9.05 9.39
C SER A 60 6.26 9.06 10.90
N GLU A 61 5.57 10.00 11.57
CA GLU A 61 5.54 10.10 13.03
C GLU A 61 4.85 8.89 13.69
N ARG A 62 3.79 8.36 13.07
CA ARG A 62 3.02 7.24 13.63
C ARG A 62 3.61 5.86 13.35
N LEU A 63 4.21 5.69 12.17
CA LEU A 63 4.68 4.38 11.70
C LEU A 63 6.19 4.21 11.83
N GLY A 64 6.93 5.26 12.23
CA GLY A 64 8.37 5.19 12.50
C GLY A 64 9.25 5.01 11.26
N GLN A 65 8.69 5.18 10.05
CA GLN A 65 9.41 5.13 8.79
C GLN A 65 9.14 6.37 7.95
N SER A 66 10.13 6.79 7.15
CA SER A 66 9.99 7.99 6.32
C SER A 66 8.99 7.77 5.17
N PHE A 67 8.07 8.72 5.01
CA PHE A 67 7.21 8.84 3.82
C PHE A 67 7.75 9.97 2.94
N VAL A 68 8.37 9.60 1.83
CA VAL A 68 9.08 10.52 0.93
C VAL A 68 8.15 10.95 -0.19
N ILE A 69 7.96 12.27 -0.36
CA ILE A 69 7.11 12.83 -1.41
C ILE A 69 7.93 13.03 -2.68
N GLU A 70 7.47 12.46 -3.79
CA GLU A 70 8.07 12.61 -5.12
C GLU A 70 7.08 13.24 -6.08
N ASN A 71 7.35 14.49 -6.52
CA ASN A 71 6.54 15.16 -7.53
C ASN A 71 6.97 14.72 -8.92
N ARG A 72 6.02 14.20 -9.72
CA ARG A 72 6.20 13.78 -11.11
C ARG A 72 5.12 14.42 -11.99
N PRO A 73 5.19 15.74 -12.18
CA PRO A 73 4.18 16.46 -12.94
C PRO A 73 4.27 16.13 -14.43
N GLY A 74 3.13 16.23 -15.12
CA GLY A 74 3.03 16.11 -16.57
C GLY A 74 1.80 15.32 -17.00
N ALA A 75 1.34 15.62 -18.20
CA ALA A 75 0.18 14.97 -18.84
C ALA A 75 -1.04 14.83 -17.91
N GLY A 76 -1.40 15.90 -17.17
CA GLY A 76 -2.54 15.89 -16.26
C GLY A 76 -2.41 14.94 -15.05
N GLY A 77 -1.19 14.54 -14.67
CA GLY A 77 -0.93 13.60 -13.57
C GLY A 77 -0.64 12.17 -14.03
N THR A 78 -0.93 11.82 -15.29
CA THR A 78 -0.84 10.45 -15.81
C THR A 78 0.57 9.85 -15.73
N ILE A 79 1.63 10.68 -15.73
CA ILE A 79 3.02 10.21 -15.56
C ILE A 79 3.20 9.56 -14.18
N ALA A 80 2.69 10.19 -13.12
CA ALA A 80 2.77 9.63 -11.78
C ALA A 80 1.93 8.36 -11.64
N VAL A 81 0.73 8.34 -12.23
CA VAL A 81 -0.15 7.16 -12.24
C VAL A 81 0.52 5.98 -12.93
N ASP A 82 1.11 6.17 -14.13
CA ASP A 82 1.82 5.12 -14.88
C ASP A 82 3.01 4.55 -14.07
N LEU A 83 3.77 5.40 -13.39
CA LEU A 83 4.87 4.97 -12.53
C LEU A 83 4.38 4.09 -11.37
N VAL A 84 3.27 4.45 -10.73
CA VAL A 84 2.71 3.66 -9.63
C VAL A 84 2.09 2.37 -10.14
N ALA A 85 1.32 2.40 -11.23
CA ALA A 85 0.71 1.23 -11.84
C ALA A 85 1.73 0.15 -12.23
N ARG A 86 2.97 0.54 -12.57
CA ARG A 86 4.08 -0.38 -12.88
C ARG A 86 4.95 -0.72 -11.69
N SER A 87 4.75 -0.12 -10.54
CA SER A 87 5.51 -0.44 -9.34
C SER A 87 5.10 -1.79 -8.77
N THR A 88 5.96 -2.37 -7.94
CA THR A 88 5.61 -3.58 -7.18
C THR A 88 4.44 -3.27 -6.24
N PRO A 89 3.37 -4.09 -6.22
CA PRO A 89 2.19 -3.84 -5.38
C PRO A 89 2.42 -4.28 -3.92
N ASP A 90 3.49 -3.78 -3.31
CA ASP A 90 3.93 -4.11 -1.96
C ASP A 90 3.59 -3.02 -0.92
N GLY A 91 2.91 -1.96 -1.34
CA GLY A 91 2.53 -0.83 -0.50
C GLY A 91 3.64 0.20 -0.27
N TYR A 92 4.84 0.05 -0.83
CA TYR A 92 5.94 1.00 -0.65
C TYR A 92 6.01 2.09 -1.72
N THR A 93 5.13 2.05 -2.72
CA THR A 93 4.92 3.13 -3.68
C THR A 93 3.44 3.44 -3.72
N LEU A 94 3.08 4.61 -3.21
CA LEU A 94 1.71 5.10 -3.12
C LEU A 94 1.50 6.24 -4.11
N LEU A 95 0.26 6.44 -4.53
CA LEU A 95 -0.16 7.59 -5.32
C LEU A 95 -1.02 8.50 -4.45
N LEU A 96 -0.69 9.78 -4.36
CA LEU A 96 -1.67 10.78 -3.96
C LEU A 96 -2.44 11.19 -5.21
N SER A 97 -3.63 10.59 -5.38
CA SER A 97 -4.49 10.84 -6.53
C SER A 97 -5.35 12.06 -6.33
N ALA A 98 -5.54 12.82 -7.41
CA ALA A 98 -6.56 13.85 -7.53
C ALA A 98 -7.72 13.33 -8.40
N VAL A 99 -8.86 14.02 -8.35
CA VAL A 99 -10.06 13.65 -9.13
C VAL A 99 -9.75 13.52 -10.63
N ASN A 100 -8.87 14.38 -11.16
CA ASN A 100 -8.50 14.36 -12.58
C ASN A 100 -7.80 13.08 -13.01
N ASP A 101 -7.09 12.40 -12.10
CA ASP A 101 -6.35 11.17 -12.43
C ASP A 101 -7.33 10.04 -12.79
N ALA A 102 -8.50 9.99 -12.15
CA ALA A 102 -9.55 9.01 -12.45
C ALA A 102 -10.22 9.24 -13.82
N TYR A 103 -10.24 10.48 -14.30
CA TYR A 103 -10.77 10.82 -15.62
C TYR A 103 -9.75 10.72 -16.74
N SER A 104 -8.50 10.42 -16.43
CA SER A 104 -7.41 10.38 -17.41
C SER A 104 -7.69 9.41 -18.56
N GLU A 105 -8.36 8.28 -18.31
CA GLU A 105 -8.71 7.29 -19.32
C GLU A 105 -9.66 7.84 -20.40
N TYR A 106 -10.49 8.82 -20.06
CA TYR A 106 -11.42 9.46 -20.98
C TYR A 106 -10.77 10.59 -21.81
N ILE A 107 -9.68 11.15 -21.27
CA ILE A 107 -9.00 12.31 -21.89
C ILE A 107 -7.85 11.84 -22.78
N TYR A 108 -7.16 10.77 -22.40
CA TYR A 108 -5.98 10.26 -23.09
C TYR A 108 -6.23 8.83 -23.60
N PRO A 109 -6.48 8.64 -24.91
CA PRO A 109 -6.84 7.32 -25.46
C PRO A 109 -5.69 6.30 -25.46
N ASP A 110 -4.43 6.77 -25.41
CA ASP A 110 -3.24 5.93 -25.56
C ASP A 110 -2.54 5.63 -24.23
N LEU A 111 -3.28 5.58 -23.11
CA LEU A 111 -2.70 5.24 -21.83
C LEU A 111 -2.29 3.77 -21.76
N ARG A 112 -1.11 3.53 -21.19
CA ARG A 112 -0.55 2.18 -21.00
C ARG A 112 -1.01 1.50 -19.70
N PHE A 113 -1.87 2.14 -18.93
CA PHE A 113 -2.47 1.65 -17.70
C PHE A 113 -3.98 1.85 -17.73
N ASN A 114 -4.68 1.10 -16.90
CA ASN A 114 -6.09 1.33 -16.60
C ASN A 114 -6.21 1.74 -15.13
N TYR A 115 -6.71 2.95 -14.87
CA TYR A 115 -6.75 3.50 -13.52
C TYR A 115 -7.56 2.62 -12.56
N THR A 116 -8.73 2.19 -12.98
CA THR A 116 -9.65 1.39 -12.16
C THR A 116 -9.13 -0.02 -11.87
N ARG A 117 -8.38 -0.60 -12.81
CA ARG A 117 -7.85 -1.95 -12.69
C ARG A 117 -6.50 -1.99 -11.98
N ASP A 118 -5.62 -1.03 -12.27
CA ASP A 118 -4.21 -1.11 -11.91
C ASP A 118 -3.86 -0.30 -10.64
N ILE A 119 -4.80 0.55 -10.16
CA ILE A 119 -4.63 1.34 -8.93
C ILE A 119 -5.64 0.89 -7.88
N ALA A 120 -5.14 0.29 -6.81
CA ALA A 120 -5.96 -0.11 -5.67
C ALA A 120 -6.16 1.07 -4.69
N PRO A 121 -7.39 1.46 -4.34
CA PRO A 121 -7.63 2.51 -3.36
C PRO A 121 -7.23 2.04 -1.95
N VAL A 122 -6.51 2.91 -1.22
CA VAL A 122 -6.08 2.65 0.17
C VAL A 122 -6.93 3.45 1.15
N ALA A 123 -7.04 4.77 0.95
CA ALA A 123 -7.81 5.65 1.81
C ALA A 123 -8.20 6.93 1.06
N SER A 124 -9.29 7.56 1.50
CA SER A 124 -9.67 8.91 1.05
C SER A 124 -9.19 9.94 2.08
N ILE A 125 -8.54 11.01 1.59
CA ILE A 125 -8.04 12.10 2.42
C ILE A 125 -9.05 13.23 2.48
N VAL A 126 -9.73 13.51 1.37
CA VAL A 126 -10.70 14.61 1.23
C VAL A 126 -11.89 14.12 0.42
N LEU A 127 -13.09 14.46 0.87
CA LEU A 127 -14.32 14.31 0.11
C LEU A 127 -14.74 15.69 -0.40
N VAL A 128 -14.72 15.89 -1.72
CA VAL A 128 -15.23 17.11 -2.35
C VAL A 128 -16.61 16.80 -2.92
N PRO A 129 -17.69 17.40 -2.37
CA PRO A 129 -19.02 17.22 -2.95
C PRO A 129 -19.07 17.93 -4.31
N LEU A 130 -19.38 17.19 -5.37
CA LEU A 130 -19.70 17.75 -6.67
C LEU A 130 -21.13 18.29 -6.62
N SER A 131 -21.29 19.58 -6.26
CA SER A 131 -22.60 20.22 -6.42
C SER A 131 -22.74 20.69 -7.85
N SER A 132 -23.50 19.99 -8.67
CA SER A 132 -23.96 20.50 -9.95
C SER A 132 -25.14 21.47 -9.67
N SER A 133 -24.87 22.74 -9.43
CA SER A 133 -25.89 23.77 -9.50
C SER A 133 -26.20 24.08 -10.97
N TYR A 134 -26.87 23.16 -11.67
CA TYR A 134 -27.52 23.48 -12.92
C TYR A 134 -28.81 24.23 -12.55
N ARG A 135 -28.79 25.54 -12.55
CA ARG A 135 -30.02 26.36 -12.61
C ARG A 135 -30.43 26.45 -14.07
N SER A 136 -31.51 25.77 -14.40
CA SER A 136 -32.32 26.06 -15.58
C SER A 136 -32.92 27.44 -15.51
#